data_0e799211df2fe94953ccfd20d1c20c8f
#
_entry.id   0e799211df2fe94953ccfd20d1c20c8f
#
_cell.length_a   1.000
_cell.length_b   1.000
_cell.length_c   1.000
_cell.angle_alpha   90.00
_cell.angle_beta   90.00
_cell.angle_gamma   90.00
#
_symmetry.space_group_name_H-M   'P 1'
#
loop_
_entity.id
_entity.type
_entity.pdbx_description
1 polymer ?
#
loop_
_entity_poly.entity_id
_entity_poly.type
_entity_poly.pdbx_seq_one_letter_code
_entity_poly.pdbx_strand_id
1 'polypeptide(L)'
;SVAQVSRFLLMFLYSLGEIIPKVRAFAFSNQLGEVTEQFDNFELEIAINQTIHEWGMGSTDYGGALAELERITSSQVDRKTTILILGDARSNYGDPGANSLKRLQEKSKRVIWLNPEPKSFWNTGDSEMQRLSAYCSQVHHCRTLRHLERIISEIARKTV
;
A
#
# COMPACT_ATOMS: atom_id res chain seq x y z
N SER A 1 -10.85 -9.39 -10.89
CA SER A 1 -10.85 -10.17 -9.65
C SER A 1 -9.80 -9.63 -8.68
N VAL A 2 -9.90 -10.00 -7.43
CA VAL A 2 -8.94 -9.61 -6.38
C VAL A 2 -7.52 -10.05 -6.76
N ALA A 3 -7.37 -11.25 -7.32
CA ALA A 3 -6.08 -11.78 -7.74
C ALA A 3 -5.41 -10.93 -8.83
N GLN A 4 -6.17 -10.43 -9.81
CA GLN A 4 -5.63 -9.56 -10.86
C GLN A 4 -5.20 -8.21 -10.31
N VAL A 5 -5.97 -7.63 -9.41
CA VAL A 5 -5.63 -6.36 -8.76
C VAL A 5 -4.36 -6.53 -7.92
N SER A 6 -4.29 -7.59 -7.13
CA SER A 6 -3.11 -7.88 -6.31
C SER A 6 -1.85 -8.06 -7.17
N ARG A 7 -1.96 -8.80 -8.28
CA ARG A 7 -0.85 -8.99 -9.22
C ARG A 7 -0.35 -7.65 -9.79
N PHE A 8 -1.28 -6.81 -10.19
CA PHE A 8 -0.97 -5.46 -10.70
C PHE A 8 -0.23 -4.62 -9.65
N LEU A 9 -0.72 -4.62 -8.41
CA LEU A 9 -0.12 -3.86 -7.32
C LEU A 9 1.29 -4.35 -6.99
N LEU A 10 1.52 -5.66 -7.03
CA LEU A 10 2.83 -6.25 -6.79
C LEU A 10 3.83 -5.95 -7.91
N MET A 11 3.38 -5.92 -9.17
CA MET A 11 4.20 -5.46 -10.29
C MET A 11 4.66 -4.01 -10.09
N PHE A 12 3.80 -3.19 -9.52
CA PHE A 12 4.13 -1.81 -9.18
C PHE A 12 5.23 -1.71 -8.12
N LEU A 13 5.10 -2.45 -7.05
CA LEU A 13 6.12 -2.46 -5.99
C LEU A 13 7.50 -2.86 -6.54
N TYR A 14 7.53 -3.85 -7.41
CA TYR A 14 8.75 -4.26 -8.08
C TYR A 14 9.35 -3.13 -8.92
N SER A 15 8.52 -2.48 -9.73
CA SER A 15 8.97 -1.37 -10.59
C SER A 15 9.49 -0.19 -9.76
N LEU A 16 8.87 0.11 -8.63
CA LEU A 16 9.34 1.13 -7.70
C LEU A 16 10.73 0.82 -7.15
N GLY A 17 10.98 -0.44 -6.79
CA GLY A 17 12.28 -0.87 -6.27
C GLY A 17 13.43 -0.67 -7.25
N GLU A 18 13.17 -0.69 -8.56
CA GLU A 18 14.18 -0.41 -9.59
C GLU A 18 14.51 1.08 -9.70
N ILE A 19 13.58 1.96 -9.35
CA ILE A 19 13.73 3.41 -9.52
C ILE A 19 14.16 4.10 -8.22
N ILE A 20 13.68 3.58 -7.08
CA ILE A 20 13.91 4.17 -5.76
C ILE A 20 14.84 3.26 -4.95
N PRO A 21 16.00 3.76 -4.48
CA PRO A 21 17.05 2.90 -3.94
C PRO A 21 16.78 2.28 -2.56
N LYS A 22 15.80 2.73 -1.82
CA LYS A 22 15.48 2.18 -0.50
C LYS A 22 13.98 1.95 -0.36
N VAL A 23 13.53 0.77 -0.80
CA VAL A 23 12.12 0.39 -0.68
C VAL A 23 12.02 -0.81 0.25
N ARG A 24 11.17 -0.71 1.27
CA ARG A 24 10.71 -1.86 2.04
C ARG A 24 9.28 -2.17 1.62
N ALA A 25 9.02 -3.41 1.30
CA ALA A 25 7.72 -3.87 0.83
C ALA A 25 7.06 -4.79 1.85
N PHE A 26 5.78 -4.57 2.09
CA PHE A 26 4.98 -5.36 3.02
C PHE A 26 3.71 -5.81 2.32
N ALA A 27 3.31 -7.03 2.57
CA ALA A 27 2.01 -7.56 2.16
C ALA A 27 1.14 -7.81 3.40
N PHE A 28 -0.16 -7.66 3.25
CA PHE A 28 -1.07 -7.89 4.35
C PHE A 28 -2.41 -8.47 3.90
N SER A 29 -2.98 -9.25 4.79
CA SER A 29 -4.38 -9.67 4.75
C SER A 29 -4.91 -9.57 6.19
N ASN A 30 -5.05 -10.68 6.90
CA ASN A 30 -5.32 -10.64 8.34
C ASN A 30 -4.05 -10.40 9.18
N GLN A 31 -2.87 -10.49 8.56
CA GLN A 31 -1.57 -10.22 9.18
C GLN A 31 -0.71 -9.40 8.23
N LEU A 32 0.32 -8.76 8.75
CA LEU A 32 1.31 -8.03 7.98
C LEU A 32 2.62 -8.82 7.94
N GLY A 33 3.24 -8.92 6.79
CA GLY A 33 4.57 -9.51 6.65
C GLY A 33 5.44 -8.75 5.67
N GLU A 34 6.73 -8.68 5.95
CA GLU A 34 7.68 -8.05 5.04
C GLU A 34 8.01 -9.00 3.88
N VAL A 35 7.91 -8.49 2.66
CA VAL A 35 8.15 -9.24 1.42
C VAL A 35 9.28 -8.64 0.58
N THR A 36 10.09 -7.79 1.17
CA THR A 36 11.20 -7.11 0.49
C THR A 36 12.15 -8.11 -0.16
N GLU A 37 12.53 -9.17 0.54
CA GLU A 37 13.46 -10.18 0.05
C GLU A 37 12.94 -10.94 -1.17
N GLN A 38 11.63 -11.21 -1.24
CA GLN A 38 11.04 -11.89 -2.40
C GLN A 38 11.23 -11.08 -3.68
N PHE A 39 11.15 -9.75 -3.58
CA PHE A 39 11.33 -8.87 -4.73
C PHE A 39 12.80 -8.61 -5.06
N ASP A 40 13.70 -8.69 -4.08
CA ASP A 40 15.12 -8.47 -4.28
C ASP A 40 15.83 -9.71 -4.85
N ASN A 41 15.40 -10.92 -4.46
CA ASN A 41 16.12 -12.15 -4.71
C ASN A 41 15.51 -13.05 -5.80
N PHE A 42 14.28 -12.79 -6.23
CA PHE A 42 13.56 -13.62 -7.18
C PHE A 42 13.15 -12.82 -8.41
N GLU A 43 12.97 -13.52 -9.54
CA GLU A 43 12.35 -12.92 -10.71
C GLU A 43 10.92 -12.47 -10.38
N LEU A 44 10.47 -11.42 -11.06
CA LEU A 44 9.18 -10.77 -10.80
C LEU A 44 8.00 -11.76 -10.73
N GLU A 45 7.88 -12.65 -11.69
CA GLU A 45 6.79 -13.63 -11.74
C GLU A 45 6.79 -14.53 -10.50
N ILE A 46 7.96 -14.99 -10.08
CA ILE A 46 8.11 -15.87 -8.92
C ILE A 46 7.75 -15.10 -7.65
N ALA A 47 8.26 -13.88 -7.48
CA ALA A 47 7.96 -13.04 -6.33
C ALA A 47 6.47 -12.74 -6.19
N ILE A 48 5.81 -12.42 -7.30
CA ILE A 48 4.35 -12.18 -7.33
C ILE A 48 3.59 -13.43 -6.90
N ASN A 49 3.91 -14.58 -7.48
CA ASN A 49 3.21 -15.82 -7.19
C ASN A 49 3.37 -16.27 -5.74
N GLN A 50 4.58 -16.12 -5.19
CA GLN A 50 4.85 -16.42 -3.78
C GLN A 50 4.05 -15.49 -2.86
N THR A 51 4.03 -14.21 -3.14
CA THR A 51 3.31 -13.23 -2.32
C THR A 51 1.81 -13.47 -2.37
N ILE A 52 1.24 -13.75 -3.54
CA ILE A 52 -0.19 -14.06 -3.66
C ILE A 52 -0.52 -15.35 -2.91
N HIS A 53 0.31 -16.38 -3.02
CA HIS A 53 0.10 -17.65 -2.32
C HIS A 53 0.11 -17.48 -0.81
N GLU A 54 1.04 -16.69 -0.31
CA GLU A 54 1.24 -16.50 1.14
C GLU A 54 0.24 -15.50 1.74
N TRP A 55 -0.09 -14.42 1.02
CA TRP A 55 -0.84 -13.27 1.55
C TRP A 55 -2.16 -12.98 0.86
N GLY A 56 -2.44 -13.61 -0.27
CA GLY A 56 -3.62 -13.32 -1.08
C GLY A 56 -4.93 -13.93 -0.60
N MET A 57 -4.91 -14.72 0.48
CA MET A 57 -6.07 -15.44 1.00
C MET A 57 -6.49 -14.87 2.35
N GLY A 58 -7.80 -14.73 2.54
CA GLY A 58 -8.39 -14.29 3.80
C GLY A 58 -8.95 -12.88 3.78
N SER A 59 -9.58 -12.49 4.88
CA SER A 59 -10.13 -11.14 5.05
C SER A 59 -9.01 -10.16 5.41
N THR A 60 -9.14 -8.92 4.94
CA THR A 60 -8.16 -7.87 5.23
C THR A 60 -8.47 -7.19 6.56
N ASP A 61 -7.45 -7.08 7.41
CA ASP A 61 -7.51 -6.32 8.66
C ASP A 61 -6.59 -5.10 8.54
N TYR A 62 -7.15 -3.98 8.08
CA TYR A 62 -6.40 -2.72 7.94
C TYR A 62 -5.93 -2.18 9.28
N GLY A 63 -6.76 -2.27 10.31
CA GLY A 63 -6.40 -1.78 11.64
C GLY A 63 -5.19 -2.50 12.21
N GLY A 64 -5.21 -3.82 12.18
CA GLY A 64 -4.09 -4.63 12.62
C GLY A 64 -2.84 -4.43 11.77
N ALA A 65 -3.00 -4.37 10.45
CA ALA A 65 -1.88 -4.17 9.53
C ALA A 65 -1.19 -2.83 9.73
N LEU A 66 -1.95 -1.74 9.84
CA LEU A 66 -1.38 -0.41 10.05
C LEU A 66 -0.72 -0.26 11.42
N ALA A 67 -1.31 -0.85 12.47
CA ALA A 67 -0.71 -0.87 13.80
C ALA A 67 0.61 -1.63 13.80
N GLU A 68 0.66 -2.77 13.14
CA GLU A 68 1.88 -3.58 13.03
C GLU A 68 2.95 -2.88 12.19
N LEU A 69 2.56 -2.24 11.09
CA LEU A 69 3.48 -1.44 10.29
C LEU A 69 4.11 -0.31 11.13
N GLU A 70 3.29 0.40 11.88
CA GLU A 70 3.76 1.45 12.79
C GLU A 70 4.77 0.90 13.79
N ARG A 71 4.49 -0.26 14.40
CA ARG A 71 5.37 -0.91 15.36
C ARG A 71 6.72 -1.30 14.74
N ILE A 72 6.69 -1.98 13.60
CA ILE A 72 7.90 -2.50 12.94
C ILE A 72 8.79 -1.36 12.44
N THR A 73 8.18 -0.28 11.93
CA THR A 73 8.91 0.80 11.28
C THR A 73 9.14 2.03 12.16
N SER A 74 8.83 1.95 13.46
CA SER A 74 8.84 3.11 14.37
C SER A 74 10.17 3.85 14.42
N SER A 75 11.30 3.15 14.27
CA SER A 75 12.64 3.74 14.28
C SER A 75 13.13 4.18 12.90
N GLN A 76 12.42 3.85 11.83
CA GLN A 76 12.87 4.06 10.46
C GLN A 76 12.04 5.08 9.68
N VAL A 77 10.77 5.23 10.02
CA VAL A 77 9.92 6.25 9.40
C VAL A 77 10.30 7.63 9.94
N ASP A 78 10.67 8.51 9.04
CA ASP A 78 11.04 9.88 9.33
C ASP A 78 10.53 10.84 8.26
N ARG A 79 10.91 12.10 8.35
CA ARG A 79 10.48 13.17 7.41
C ARG A 79 11.00 13.01 5.98
N LYS A 80 11.80 12.00 5.71
CA LYS A 80 12.25 11.65 4.36
C LYS A 80 11.50 10.45 3.79
N THR A 81 10.67 9.79 4.59
CA THR A 81 9.96 8.58 4.22
C THR A 81 8.66 8.90 3.52
N THR A 82 8.45 8.32 2.35
CA THR A 82 7.13 8.25 1.70
C THR A 82 6.53 6.89 2.00
N ILE A 83 5.31 6.89 2.54
CA ILE A 83 4.54 5.65 2.75
C ILE A 83 3.56 5.53 1.59
N LEU A 84 3.61 4.41 0.90
CA LEU A 84 2.72 4.10 -0.20
C LEU A 84 1.84 2.93 0.20
N ILE A 85 0.53 3.14 0.19
CA ILE A 85 -0.44 2.11 0.56
C ILE A 85 -1.26 1.75 -0.67
N LEU A 86 -1.42 0.46 -0.89
CA LEU A 86 -2.11 -0.11 -2.05
C LEU A 86 -3.26 -0.98 -1.53
N GLY A 87 -4.48 -0.55 -1.72
CA GLY A 87 -5.63 -1.31 -1.25
C GLY A 87 -6.96 -0.59 -1.47
N ASP A 88 -8.04 -1.34 -1.31
CA ASP A 88 -9.40 -0.83 -1.53
C ASP A 88 -10.01 -0.14 -0.30
N ALA A 89 -9.32 -0.17 0.83
CA ALA A 89 -9.77 0.41 2.10
C ALA A 89 -11.09 -0.19 2.63
N ARG A 90 -11.40 -1.43 2.27
CA ARG A 90 -12.58 -2.13 2.78
C ARG A 90 -12.25 -2.86 4.07
N SER A 91 -12.90 -2.46 5.15
CA SER A 91 -12.54 -2.86 6.51
C SER A 91 -13.34 -4.06 7.03
N ASN A 92 -14.29 -4.59 6.28
CA ASN A 92 -15.27 -5.58 6.76
C ASN A 92 -15.98 -5.08 8.04
N TYR A 93 -16.25 -3.76 8.11
CA TYR A 93 -16.85 -3.09 9.27
C TYR A 93 -16.02 -3.20 10.57
N GLY A 94 -14.73 -3.55 10.45
CA GLY A 94 -13.78 -3.49 11.56
C GLY A 94 -13.09 -2.14 11.67
N ASP A 95 -12.12 -2.04 12.58
CA ASP A 95 -11.31 -0.83 12.73
C ASP A 95 -10.44 -0.64 11.47
N PRO A 96 -10.58 0.49 10.76
CA PRO A 96 -9.78 0.75 9.57
C PRO A 96 -8.35 1.22 9.86
N GLY A 97 -7.98 1.42 11.13
CA GLY A 97 -6.63 1.85 11.50
C GLY A 97 -6.37 3.35 11.35
N ALA A 98 -7.39 4.17 11.45
CA ALA A 98 -7.28 5.63 11.28
C ALA A 98 -6.25 6.25 12.23
N ASN A 99 -6.21 5.81 13.49
CA ASN A 99 -5.27 6.35 14.48
C ASN A 99 -3.82 6.00 14.14
N SER A 100 -3.56 4.76 13.72
CA SER A 100 -2.23 4.34 13.28
C SER A 100 -1.79 5.09 12.02
N LEU A 101 -2.69 5.27 11.06
CA LEU A 101 -2.41 6.01 9.84
C LEU A 101 -2.09 7.48 10.14
N LYS A 102 -2.84 8.09 11.06
CA LYS A 102 -2.57 9.46 11.51
C LYS A 102 -1.16 9.60 12.07
N ARG A 103 -0.75 8.70 12.95
CA ARG A 103 0.60 8.72 13.53
C ARG A 103 1.69 8.50 12.49
N LEU A 104 1.48 7.60 11.54
CA LEU A 104 2.38 7.38 10.42
C LEU A 104 2.50 8.64 9.55
N GLN A 105 1.39 9.31 9.27
CA GLN A 105 1.37 10.56 8.53
C GLN A 105 2.20 11.65 9.25
N GLU A 106 2.02 11.78 10.54
CA GLU A 106 2.71 12.79 11.35
C GLU A 106 4.23 12.60 11.35
N LYS A 107 4.70 11.36 11.28
CA LYS A 107 6.12 11.02 11.29
C LYS A 107 6.76 11.03 9.91
N SER A 108 6.01 10.79 8.88
CA SER A 108 6.52 10.63 7.51
C SER A 108 6.56 11.96 6.75
N LYS A 109 7.20 11.94 5.60
CA LYS A 109 7.14 13.05 4.65
C LYS A 109 5.75 13.16 4.02
N ARG A 110 5.19 12.03 3.62
CA ARG A 110 3.86 11.94 3.01
C ARG A 110 3.34 10.52 3.03
N VAL A 111 2.02 10.41 2.96
CA VAL A 111 1.31 9.15 2.77
C VAL A 111 0.53 9.26 1.47
N ILE A 112 0.73 8.32 0.57
CA ILE A 112 0.02 8.22 -0.71
C ILE A 112 -0.76 6.92 -0.72
N TRP A 113 -2.06 7.02 -0.96
CA TRP A 113 -2.94 5.85 -1.06
C TRP A 113 -3.34 5.63 -2.51
N LEU A 114 -3.14 4.42 -3.01
CA LEU A 114 -3.58 3.98 -4.33
C LEU A 114 -4.72 2.99 -4.16
N ASN A 115 -5.90 3.38 -4.62
CA ASN A 115 -7.11 2.58 -4.49
C ASN A 115 -7.55 2.07 -5.86
N PRO A 116 -7.70 0.74 -6.06
CA PRO A 116 -8.11 0.17 -7.33
C PRO A 116 -9.58 0.41 -7.69
N GLU A 117 -10.41 0.80 -6.70
CA GLU A 117 -11.81 1.11 -6.96
C GLU A 117 -11.99 2.57 -7.41
N PRO A 118 -12.93 2.85 -8.32
CA PRO A 118 -13.28 4.20 -8.71
C PRO A 118 -13.76 5.03 -7.51
N LYS A 119 -13.54 6.33 -7.56
CA LYS A 119 -13.93 7.26 -6.49
C LYS A 119 -15.41 7.16 -6.09
N SER A 120 -16.27 6.81 -7.03
CA SER A 120 -17.71 6.64 -6.79
C SER A 120 -18.02 5.55 -5.76
N PHE A 121 -17.10 4.60 -5.53
CA PHE A 121 -17.28 3.52 -4.57
C PHE A 121 -16.62 3.78 -3.22
N TRP A 122 -15.86 4.86 -3.06
CA TRP A 122 -15.05 5.11 -1.85
C TRP A 122 -15.86 5.41 -0.60
N ASN A 123 -17.16 5.67 -0.75
CA ASN A 123 -18.06 5.92 0.37
C ASN A 123 -19.23 4.92 0.38
N THR A 124 -19.04 3.73 -0.15
CA THR A 124 -20.08 2.70 -0.25
C THR A 124 -19.71 1.48 0.59
N GLY A 125 -20.73 0.82 1.15
CA GLY A 125 -20.57 -0.41 1.92
C GLY A 125 -19.59 -0.23 3.07
N ASP A 126 -18.63 -1.13 3.16
CA ASP A 126 -17.60 -1.12 4.20
C ASP A 126 -16.33 -0.34 3.82
N SER A 127 -16.37 0.44 2.72
CA SER A 127 -15.24 1.27 2.33
C SER A 127 -15.00 2.39 3.34
N GLU A 128 -13.78 2.49 3.83
CA GLU A 128 -13.31 3.54 4.74
C GLU A 128 -12.41 4.56 4.04
N MET A 129 -12.37 4.54 2.69
CA MET A 129 -11.44 5.39 1.95
C MET A 129 -11.66 6.87 2.22
N GLN A 130 -12.90 7.31 2.28
CA GLN A 130 -13.21 8.72 2.56
C GLN A 130 -12.68 9.15 3.94
N ARG A 131 -12.85 8.30 4.94
CA ARG A 131 -12.36 8.55 6.30
C ARG A 131 -10.84 8.56 6.35
N LEU A 132 -10.20 7.55 5.75
CA LEU A 132 -8.75 7.40 5.77
C LEU A 132 -8.04 8.46 4.92
N SER A 133 -8.71 9.01 3.90
CA SER A 133 -8.14 10.05 3.05
C SER A 133 -7.75 11.31 3.82
N ALA A 134 -8.39 11.58 4.96
CA ALA A 134 -8.03 12.69 5.83
C ALA A 134 -6.58 12.61 6.36
N TYR A 135 -6.02 11.40 6.41
CA TYR A 135 -4.67 11.13 6.90
C TYR A 135 -3.70 10.77 5.78
N CYS A 136 -4.08 11.05 4.55
CA CYS A 136 -3.23 10.86 3.37
C CYS A 136 -2.90 12.21 2.75
N SER A 137 -1.67 12.33 2.26
CA SER A 137 -1.28 13.51 1.48
C SER A 137 -1.95 13.51 0.11
N GLN A 138 -2.10 12.32 -0.47
CA GLN A 138 -2.76 12.11 -1.75
C GLN A 138 -3.48 10.77 -1.74
N VAL A 139 -4.62 10.71 -2.44
CA VAL A 139 -5.35 9.46 -2.70
C VAL A 139 -5.65 9.43 -4.20
N HIS A 140 -5.29 8.34 -4.85
CA HIS A 140 -5.47 8.18 -6.29
C HIS A 140 -6.27 6.91 -6.60
N HIS A 141 -7.17 7.01 -7.57
CA HIS A 141 -7.70 5.83 -8.25
C HIS A 141 -6.59 5.25 -9.13
N CYS A 142 -6.19 4.02 -8.87
CA CYS A 142 -5.10 3.37 -9.59
C CYS A 142 -5.48 1.93 -9.94
N ARG A 143 -5.92 1.70 -11.17
CA ARG A 143 -6.35 0.39 -11.64
C ARG A 143 -5.65 -0.06 -12.92
N THR A 144 -5.03 0.85 -13.65
CA THR A 144 -4.40 0.57 -14.95
C THR A 144 -2.91 0.91 -14.92
N LEU A 145 -2.14 0.33 -15.83
CA LEU A 145 -0.74 0.66 -16.01
C LEU A 145 -0.54 2.15 -16.30
N ARG A 146 -1.45 2.75 -17.02
CA ARG A 146 -1.42 4.18 -17.36
C ARG A 146 -1.56 5.05 -16.12
N HIS A 147 -2.49 4.72 -15.22
CA HIS A 147 -2.62 5.39 -13.93
C HIS A 147 -1.33 5.29 -13.14
N LEU A 148 -0.76 4.11 -13.13
CA LEU A 148 0.44 3.78 -12.38
C LEU A 148 1.65 4.55 -12.88
N GLU A 149 1.92 4.54 -14.18
CA GLU A 149 3.03 5.26 -14.80
C GLU A 149 2.99 6.76 -14.47
N ARG A 150 1.79 7.35 -14.52
CA ARG A 150 1.60 8.76 -14.18
C ARG A 150 1.94 9.05 -12.71
N ILE A 151 1.46 8.19 -11.81
CA ILE A 151 1.69 8.36 -10.37
C ILE A 151 3.17 8.15 -10.03
N ILE A 152 3.82 7.13 -10.59
CA ILE A 152 5.25 6.89 -10.42
C ILE A 152 6.07 8.09 -10.88
N SER A 153 5.74 8.64 -12.04
CA SER A 153 6.45 9.80 -12.59
C SER A 153 6.35 11.02 -11.66
N GLU A 154 5.19 11.23 -11.06
CA GLU A 154 4.99 12.31 -10.09
C GLU A 154 5.79 12.08 -8.80
N ILE A 155 5.79 10.85 -8.28
CA ILE A 155 6.55 10.49 -7.07
C ILE A 155 8.04 10.68 -7.33
N ALA A 156 8.55 10.18 -8.45
CA ALA A 156 9.97 10.28 -8.81
C ALA A 156 10.42 11.75 -8.95
N ARG A 157 9.60 12.60 -9.56
CA ARG A 157 9.92 14.04 -9.69
C ARG A 157 10.02 14.75 -8.34
N LYS A 158 9.19 14.36 -7.37
CA LYS A 158 9.14 14.99 -6.04
C LYS A 158 10.16 14.40 -5.07
N THR A 159 10.81 13.32 -5.42
CA THR A 159 11.79 12.62 -4.58
C THR A 159 13.22 13.06 -4.89
N VAL A 160 13.44 13.60 -6.06
CA VAL A 160 14.74 14.13 -6.50
C VAL A 160 14.97 15.54 -5.95
#